data_48120d4ec7b831737428da860f7298da
#
_entry.id   48120d4ec7b831737428da860f7298da
#
_cell.length_a   1.000
_cell.length_b   1.000
_cell.length_c   1.000
_cell.angle_alpha   90.00
_cell.angle_beta   90.00
_cell.angle_gamma   90.00
#
_symmetry.space_group_name_H-M   'P 1'
#
loop_
_entity.id
_entity.type
_entity.pdbx_description
1 polymer ?
#
loop_
_entity_poly.entity_id
_entity_poly.type
_entity_poly.pdbx_seq_one_letter_code
_entity_poly.pdbx_strand_id
1 'polypeptide(L)'
;MVPPIAQNRTLLSNHPDKVRMLVLETDETHPDTQKETGSFGVVLGQLLKKAGDAHKPSLGIETAMQYVVEPEGGAIPKLEEIGDDVHAILITGSCWDAHGNDPWILKLMQFIKDVWQHRPDIRFTGICFGHQILCRTLGATVKPQKDGEWELSHQPIQLSELGRNLFNLSETESKIHLHQMHLDHVVNPPSTETTDLIPKNTKVHVWGTSEHTGVQGVYIHKRLFTTQGHMEFDEALVKRQLEMRVESGSVSKKDANEAAERADWMHDGLLVAQAVLRFFHGDDDIYT
;
A
#
# COMPACT_ATOMS: atom_id res chain seq x y z
N MET A 1 24.99 0.33 -18.20
CA MET A 1 24.94 0.46 -16.73
C MET A 1 23.65 1.20 -16.42
N VAL A 2 22.65 0.51 -15.89
CA VAL A 2 21.47 1.18 -15.32
C VAL A 2 22.00 1.93 -14.10
N PRO A 3 21.73 3.24 -13.96
CA PRO A 3 22.16 3.94 -12.77
C PRO A 3 21.50 3.31 -11.55
N PRO A 4 22.18 3.19 -10.42
CA PRO A 4 21.56 2.69 -9.22
C PRO A 4 20.33 3.54 -8.87
N ILE A 5 19.28 2.91 -8.34
CA ILE A 5 18.00 3.51 -7.90
C ILE A 5 18.19 4.82 -7.10
N ALA A 6 19.39 5.04 -6.58
CA ALA A 6 19.80 6.23 -5.85
C ALA A 6 19.70 7.58 -6.60
N GLN A 7 19.52 7.61 -7.92
CA GLN A 7 19.58 8.86 -8.69
C GLN A 7 18.26 9.64 -8.75
N ASN A 8 17.12 9.03 -8.40
CA ASN A 8 15.81 9.68 -8.37
C ASN A 8 15.30 9.94 -6.95
N ARG A 9 16.19 10.17 -5.99
CA ARG A 9 15.81 10.42 -4.59
C ARG A 9 15.20 11.80 -4.42
N THR A 10 13.98 11.86 -3.92
CA THR A 10 13.37 13.09 -3.45
C THR A 10 13.52 13.17 -1.93
N LEU A 11 14.31 14.13 -1.46
CA LEU A 11 14.41 14.41 -0.04
C LEU A 11 13.15 15.15 0.41
N LEU A 12 12.28 14.44 1.15
CA LEU A 12 11.02 15.00 1.65
C LEU A 12 11.15 15.59 3.07
N SER A 13 12.24 15.29 3.78
CA SER A 13 12.49 15.79 5.12
C SER A 13 13.98 16.04 5.35
N ASN A 14 14.30 17.16 6.02
CA ASN A 14 15.67 17.44 6.47
C ASN A 14 16.02 16.80 7.83
N HIS A 15 15.18 15.88 8.32
CA HIS A 15 15.41 15.21 9.59
C HIS A 15 16.66 14.30 9.51
N PRO A 16 17.56 14.33 10.54
CA PRO A 16 18.77 13.51 10.51
C PRO A 16 18.45 12.01 10.53
N ASP A 17 17.44 11.61 11.31
CA ASP A 17 16.98 10.21 11.41
C ASP A 17 15.80 10.01 10.45
N LYS A 18 16.11 9.68 9.19
CA LYS A 18 15.09 9.46 8.16
C LYS A 18 15.09 8.02 7.68
N VAL A 19 13.90 7.51 7.46
CA VAL A 19 13.70 6.26 6.72
C VAL A 19 13.91 6.52 5.23
N ARG A 20 14.71 5.68 4.59
CA ARG A 20 14.85 5.65 3.13
C ARG A 20 13.94 4.57 2.58
N MET A 21 13.01 4.99 1.75
CA MET A 21 11.96 4.14 1.19
C MET A 21 12.08 4.07 -0.33
N LEU A 22 12.12 2.85 -0.85
CA LEU A 22 11.93 2.58 -2.27
C LEU A 22 10.44 2.41 -2.55
N VAL A 23 9.90 3.23 -3.45
CA VAL A 23 8.52 3.10 -3.92
C VAL A 23 8.53 2.38 -5.26
N LEU A 24 7.88 1.24 -5.33
CA LEU A 24 7.62 0.50 -6.56
C LEU A 24 6.26 0.94 -7.10
N GLU A 25 6.30 1.74 -8.16
CA GLU A 25 5.09 2.24 -8.80
C GLU A 25 4.57 1.21 -9.81
N THR A 26 3.37 0.73 -9.57
CA THR A 26 2.71 -0.35 -10.32
C THR A 26 1.57 0.16 -11.21
N ASP A 27 1.40 1.48 -11.30
CA ASP A 27 0.46 2.16 -12.19
C ASP A 27 0.89 3.62 -12.41
N GLU A 28 0.35 4.25 -13.44
CA GLU A 28 0.45 5.68 -13.67
C GLU A 28 -0.79 6.41 -13.14
N THR A 29 -0.61 7.62 -12.62
CA THR A 29 -1.74 8.47 -12.26
C THR A 29 -2.44 9.01 -13.50
N HIS A 30 -3.73 9.39 -13.35
CA HIS A 30 -4.43 10.14 -14.41
C HIS A 30 -3.57 11.31 -14.92
N PRO A 31 -3.57 11.62 -16.25
CA PRO A 31 -2.70 12.67 -16.81
C PRO A 31 -2.80 14.04 -16.12
N ASP A 32 -3.99 14.40 -15.64
CA ASP A 32 -4.16 15.67 -14.91
C ASP A 32 -3.59 15.59 -13.48
N THR A 33 -3.71 14.45 -12.80
CA THR A 33 -3.03 14.20 -11.53
C THR A 33 -1.52 14.26 -11.69
N GLN A 34 -0.99 13.63 -12.76
CA GLN A 34 0.43 13.65 -13.05
C GLN A 34 0.98 15.09 -13.22
N LYS A 35 0.21 15.98 -13.86
CA LYS A 35 0.59 17.39 -14.03
C LYS A 35 0.49 18.20 -12.74
N GLU A 36 -0.53 17.95 -11.92
CA GLU A 36 -0.84 18.76 -10.73
C GLU A 36 -0.04 18.31 -9.51
N THR A 37 0.06 17.02 -9.27
CA THR A 37 0.64 16.44 -8.05
C THR A 37 1.76 15.44 -8.29
N GLY A 38 1.90 14.90 -9.51
CA GLY A 38 2.90 13.91 -9.87
C GLY A 38 2.38 12.47 -9.83
N SER A 39 3.32 11.52 -9.77
CA SER A 39 3.04 10.09 -9.72
C SER A 39 2.47 9.65 -8.36
N PHE A 40 1.97 8.42 -8.28
CA PHE A 40 1.51 7.85 -6.99
C PHE A 40 2.59 7.85 -5.92
N GLY A 41 3.85 7.60 -6.28
CA GLY A 41 4.96 7.66 -5.35
C GLY A 41 5.20 9.08 -4.81
N VAL A 42 5.00 10.11 -5.63
CA VAL A 42 5.09 11.53 -5.19
C VAL A 42 3.95 11.86 -4.23
N VAL A 43 2.71 11.50 -4.56
CA VAL A 43 1.54 11.74 -3.70
C VAL A 43 1.72 11.07 -2.34
N LEU A 44 2.10 9.78 -2.34
CA LEU A 44 2.36 9.02 -1.12
C LEU A 44 3.52 9.57 -0.31
N GLY A 45 4.61 9.96 -0.97
CA GLY A 45 5.76 10.59 -0.31
C GLY A 45 5.37 11.90 0.39
N GLN A 46 4.54 12.73 -0.25
CA GLN A 46 4.02 13.97 0.35
C GLN A 46 3.11 13.70 1.55
N LEU A 47 2.25 12.68 1.46
CA LEU A 47 1.38 12.27 2.58
C LEU A 47 2.20 11.78 3.77
N LEU A 48 3.20 10.91 3.53
CA LEU A 48 4.09 10.41 4.58
C LEU A 48 4.94 11.54 5.19
N LYS A 49 5.38 12.50 4.37
CA LYS A 49 6.04 13.71 4.91
C LYS A 49 5.11 14.48 5.84
N LYS A 50 3.86 14.72 5.43
CA LYS A 50 2.85 15.39 6.27
C LYS A 50 2.61 14.62 7.57
N ALA A 51 2.56 13.29 7.51
CA ALA A 51 2.46 12.42 8.68
C ALA A 51 3.67 12.57 9.62
N GLY A 52 4.87 12.62 9.07
CA GLY A 52 6.12 12.80 9.82
C GLY A 52 6.24 14.18 10.47
N ASP A 53 5.86 15.24 9.76
CA ASP A 53 5.86 16.60 10.29
C ASP A 53 4.86 16.76 11.47
N ALA A 54 3.75 16.02 11.44
CA ALA A 54 2.73 16.03 12.49
C ALA A 54 3.12 15.19 13.72
N HIS A 55 4.09 14.28 13.60
CA HIS A 55 4.55 13.43 14.71
C HIS A 55 5.43 14.21 15.69
N LYS A 56 5.48 13.78 16.96
CA LYS A 56 6.32 14.40 18.00
C LYS A 56 7.14 13.34 18.77
N PRO A 57 8.47 13.33 18.63
CA PRO A 57 9.30 14.17 17.72
C PRO A 57 8.99 13.87 16.24
N SER A 58 9.27 14.81 15.34
CA SER A 58 9.00 14.61 13.90
C SER A 58 9.80 13.43 13.34
N LEU A 59 9.18 12.72 12.39
CA LEU A 59 9.78 11.55 11.73
C LEU A 59 10.17 11.91 10.29
N GLY A 60 11.39 11.56 9.91
CA GLY A 60 11.93 11.86 8.58
C GLY A 60 11.64 10.76 7.55
N ILE A 61 11.48 11.15 6.29
CA ILE A 61 11.36 10.22 5.18
C ILE A 61 12.10 10.75 3.94
N GLU A 62 12.77 9.84 3.24
CA GLU A 62 13.38 10.05 1.92
C GLU A 62 12.86 8.97 0.98
N THR A 63 12.37 9.35 -0.20
CA THR A 63 11.79 8.41 -1.16
C THR A 63 12.63 8.32 -2.42
N ALA A 64 12.73 7.11 -2.99
CA ALA A 64 13.17 6.84 -4.34
C ALA A 64 12.07 6.08 -5.06
N MET A 65 11.72 6.46 -6.29
CA MET A 65 10.63 5.88 -7.06
C MET A 65 11.19 5.05 -8.21
N GLN A 66 10.56 3.90 -8.45
CA GLN A 66 10.85 3.01 -9.57
C GLN A 66 9.54 2.52 -10.18
N TYR A 67 9.28 2.88 -11.44
CA TYR A 67 8.18 2.31 -12.21
C TYR A 67 8.52 0.88 -12.63
N VAL A 68 7.64 -0.09 -12.34
CA VAL A 68 7.98 -1.51 -12.47
C VAL A 68 7.12 -2.27 -13.49
N VAL A 69 6.16 -1.62 -14.14
CA VAL A 69 5.27 -2.26 -15.14
C VAL A 69 6.04 -2.43 -16.46
N GLU A 70 6.70 -3.58 -16.65
CA GLU A 70 7.57 -3.83 -17.82
C GLU A 70 6.86 -3.65 -19.18
N PRO A 71 5.59 -4.07 -19.38
CA PRO A 71 4.88 -3.83 -20.65
C PRO A 71 4.71 -2.35 -21.00
N GLU A 72 4.80 -1.46 -20.02
CA GLU A 72 4.63 -0.02 -20.15
C GLU A 72 5.96 0.74 -20.02
N GLY A 73 7.08 0.05 -20.17
CA GLY A 73 8.43 0.64 -20.15
C GLY A 73 9.07 0.72 -18.78
N GLY A 74 8.44 0.16 -17.75
CA GLY A 74 9.02 0.02 -16.41
C GLY A 74 10.09 -1.05 -16.33
N ALA A 75 10.77 -1.14 -15.20
CA ALA A 75 11.78 -2.17 -14.92
C ALA A 75 11.75 -2.57 -13.44
N ILE A 76 11.66 -3.87 -13.18
CA ILE A 76 11.76 -4.41 -11.83
C ILE A 76 13.24 -4.40 -11.42
N PRO A 77 13.58 -3.79 -10.25
CA PRO A 77 14.96 -3.76 -9.80
C PRO A 77 15.45 -5.17 -9.42
N LYS A 78 16.76 -5.34 -9.42
CA LYS A 78 17.38 -6.55 -8.88
C LYS A 78 17.74 -6.35 -7.41
N LEU A 79 17.87 -7.45 -6.68
CA LEU A 79 18.23 -7.41 -5.26
C LEU A 79 19.52 -6.63 -4.99
N GLU A 80 20.54 -6.83 -5.83
CA GLU A 80 21.83 -6.15 -5.73
C GLU A 80 21.81 -4.65 -6.07
N GLU A 81 20.71 -4.16 -6.64
CA GLU A 81 20.49 -2.73 -6.94
C GLU A 81 19.87 -1.99 -5.76
N ILE A 82 19.35 -2.72 -4.75
CA ILE A 82 18.83 -2.12 -3.52
C ILE A 82 20.01 -1.76 -2.63
N GLY A 83 20.19 -0.45 -2.37
CA GLY A 83 21.24 0.03 -1.46
C GLY A 83 21.07 -0.50 -0.04
N ASP A 84 22.18 -0.67 0.67
CA ASP A 84 22.18 -1.08 2.08
C ASP A 84 21.47 -0.06 2.99
N ASP A 85 21.28 1.15 2.51
CA ASP A 85 20.62 2.26 3.18
C ASP A 85 19.10 2.33 2.93
N VAL A 86 18.52 1.37 2.20
CA VAL A 86 17.06 1.25 2.03
C VAL A 86 16.47 0.51 3.22
N HIS A 87 15.56 1.16 3.95
CA HIS A 87 14.92 0.62 5.15
C HIS A 87 13.50 0.09 4.89
N ALA A 88 12.86 0.59 3.84
CA ALA A 88 11.47 0.26 3.53
C ALA A 88 11.23 0.14 2.03
N ILE A 89 10.26 -0.72 1.66
CA ILE A 89 9.71 -0.81 0.31
C ILE A 89 8.20 -0.60 0.39
N LEU A 90 7.69 0.33 -0.43
CA LEU A 90 6.27 0.55 -0.63
C LEU A 90 5.88 0.13 -2.04
N ILE A 91 4.80 -0.64 -2.20
CA ILE A 91 4.22 -1.01 -3.48
C ILE A 91 2.87 -0.30 -3.62
N THR A 92 2.68 0.44 -4.70
CA THR A 92 1.47 1.25 -4.92
C THR A 92 0.26 0.41 -5.33
N GLY A 93 -0.90 1.05 -5.49
CA GLY A 93 -2.06 0.48 -6.16
C GLY A 93 -1.82 0.35 -7.67
N SER A 94 -2.67 -0.45 -8.35
CA SER A 94 -2.61 -0.67 -9.79
C SER A 94 -3.99 -0.99 -10.35
N CYS A 95 -4.17 -0.75 -11.65
CA CYS A 95 -5.29 -1.27 -12.43
C CYS A 95 -5.08 -2.73 -12.87
N TRP A 96 -3.89 -3.28 -12.72
CA TRP A 96 -3.58 -4.66 -13.04
C TRP A 96 -4.11 -5.62 -11.97
N ASP A 97 -4.43 -6.84 -12.39
CA ASP A 97 -4.97 -7.89 -11.51
C ASP A 97 -3.86 -8.59 -10.74
N ALA A 98 -3.78 -8.36 -9.42
CA ALA A 98 -2.76 -8.99 -8.57
C ALA A 98 -2.88 -10.53 -8.53
N HIS A 99 -4.04 -11.10 -8.88
CA HIS A 99 -4.24 -12.54 -9.02
C HIS A 99 -3.76 -13.07 -10.40
N GLY A 100 -3.48 -12.19 -11.37
CA GLY A 100 -3.02 -12.52 -12.72
C GLY A 100 -1.63 -13.18 -12.73
N ASN A 101 -1.29 -13.76 -13.87
CA ASN A 101 0.01 -14.42 -14.08
C ASN A 101 0.82 -13.73 -15.20
N ASP A 102 0.61 -12.44 -15.39
CA ASP A 102 1.41 -11.65 -16.30
C ASP A 102 2.90 -11.78 -15.94
N PRO A 103 3.78 -11.88 -16.93
CA PRO A 103 5.20 -12.12 -16.68
C PRO A 103 5.85 -11.12 -15.71
N TRP A 104 5.48 -9.84 -15.81
CA TRP A 104 6.02 -8.81 -14.92
C TRP A 104 5.51 -8.96 -13.48
N ILE A 105 4.24 -9.38 -13.28
CA ILE A 105 3.68 -9.66 -11.95
C ILE A 105 4.44 -10.81 -11.28
N LEU A 106 4.69 -11.90 -12.02
CA LEU A 106 5.46 -13.04 -11.52
C LEU A 106 6.91 -12.65 -11.19
N LYS A 107 7.53 -11.81 -12.00
CA LYS A 107 8.87 -11.26 -11.71
C LYS A 107 8.87 -10.36 -10.48
N LEU A 108 7.84 -9.49 -10.33
CA LEU A 108 7.69 -8.66 -9.14
C LEU A 108 7.54 -9.53 -7.88
N MET A 109 6.73 -10.58 -7.94
CA MET A 109 6.63 -11.55 -6.84
C MET A 109 7.96 -12.23 -6.51
N GLN A 110 8.74 -12.60 -7.53
CA GLN A 110 10.07 -13.18 -7.30
C GLN A 110 11.01 -12.16 -6.63
N PHE A 111 11.04 -10.93 -7.12
CA PHE A 111 11.80 -9.85 -6.50
C PHE A 111 11.41 -9.64 -5.03
N ILE A 112 10.10 -9.60 -4.72
CA ILE A 112 9.61 -9.47 -3.34
C ILE A 112 10.12 -10.64 -2.48
N LYS A 113 10.08 -11.89 -2.99
CA LYS A 113 10.60 -13.07 -2.27
C LYS A 113 12.09 -12.93 -1.99
N ASP A 114 12.87 -12.52 -2.98
CA ASP A 114 14.32 -12.38 -2.85
C ASP A 114 14.67 -11.33 -1.78
N VAL A 115 14.01 -10.17 -1.82
CA VAL A 115 14.19 -9.14 -0.78
C VAL A 115 13.71 -9.64 0.59
N TRP A 116 12.56 -10.30 0.65
CA TRP A 116 12.01 -10.83 1.90
C TRP A 116 12.98 -11.80 2.60
N GLN A 117 13.63 -12.66 1.83
CA GLN A 117 14.55 -13.67 2.34
C GLN A 117 15.94 -13.13 2.68
N HIS A 118 16.48 -12.23 1.85
CA HIS A 118 17.87 -11.80 1.97
C HIS A 118 18.06 -10.45 2.67
N ARG A 119 16.99 -9.66 2.81
CA ARG A 119 16.99 -8.36 3.49
C ARG A 119 15.91 -8.35 4.60
N PRO A 120 16.17 -9.09 5.71
CA PRO A 120 15.22 -9.16 6.84
C PRO A 120 15.07 -7.81 7.58
N ASP A 121 15.96 -6.88 7.34
CA ASP A 121 15.96 -5.49 7.83
C ASP A 121 14.94 -4.60 7.11
N ILE A 122 14.57 -4.93 5.87
CA ILE A 122 13.62 -4.13 5.09
C ILE A 122 12.17 -4.39 5.53
N ARG A 123 11.42 -3.31 5.75
CA ARG A 123 9.99 -3.32 6.06
C ARG A 123 9.18 -3.08 4.79
N PHE A 124 8.10 -3.84 4.63
CA PHE A 124 7.23 -3.73 3.47
C PHE A 124 5.92 -3.05 3.80
N THR A 125 5.46 -2.20 2.88
CA THR A 125 4.08 -1.73 2.85
C THR A 125 3.52 -1.88 1.45
N GLY A 126 2.20 -2.07 1.34
CA GLY A 126 1.51 -2.14 0.06
C GLY A 126 0.09 -1.61 0.17
N ILE A 127 -0.35 -0.92 -0.88
CA ILE A 127 -1.66 -0.31 -0.98
C ILE A 127 -2.42 -0.96 -2.12
N CYS A 128 -3.66 -1.38 -1.91
CA CYS A 128 -4.54 -1.98 -2.91
C CYS A 128 -3.86 -3.16 -3.64
N PHE A 129 -3.45 -3.03 -4.90
CA PHE A 129 -2.64 -4.01 -5.61
C PHE A 129 -1.38 -4.39 -4.81
N GLY A 130 -0.66 -3.42 -4.22
CA GLY A 130 0.52 -3.67 -3.40
C GLY A 130 0.22 -4.53 -2.18
N HIS A 131 -0.91 -4.33 -1.51
CA HIS A 131 -1.40 -5.21 -0.44
C HIS A 131 -1.63 -6.63 -0.96
N GLN A 132 -2.34 -6.75 -2.06
CA GLN A 132 -2.70 -8.03 -2.65
C GLN A 132 -1.47 -8.82 -3.10
N ILE A 133 -0.52 -8.18 -3.80
CA ILE A 133 0.67 -8.86 -4.31
C ILE A 133 1.63 -9.29 -3.20
N LEU A 134 1.77 -8.49 -2.13
CA LEU A 134 2.54 -8.85 -0.94
C LEU A 134 1.92 -10.06 -0.23
N CYS A 135 0.61 -10.02 0.00
CA CYS A 135 -0.10 -11.14 0.60
C CYS A 135 -0.02 -12.42 -0.26
N ARG A 136 -0.19 -12.29 -1.59
CA ARG A 136 -0.06 -13.40 -2.53
C ARG A 136 1.35 -14.00 -2.53
N THR A 137 2.36 -13.17 -2.51
CA THR A 137 3.77 -13.60 -2.43
C THR A 137 4.04 -14.40 -1.16
N LEU A 138 3.38 -14.04 -0.07
CA LEU A 138 3.46 -14.72 1.22
C LEU A 138 2.45 -15.87 1.37
N GLY A 139 1.88 -16.37 0.27
CA GLY A 139 1.06 -17.60 0.23
C GLY A 139 -0.44 -17.39 0.44
N ALA A 140 -0.92 -16.16 0.46
CA ALA A 140 -2.36 -15.89 0.47
C ALA A 140 -3.00 -16.09 -0.90
N THR A 141 -4.32 -16.22 -0.93
CA THR A 141 -5.11 -16.27 -2.16
C THR A 141 -5.71 -14.90 -2.45
N VAL A 142 -5.50 -14.38 -3.65
CA VAL A 142 -6.15 -13.17 -4.19
C VAL A 142 -7.14 -13.58 -5.26
N LYS A 143 -8.34 -13.01 -5.24
CA LYS A 143 -9.41 -13.27 -6.22
C LYS A 143 -10.28 -12.03 -6.41
N PRO A 144 -10.94 -11.89 -7.58
CA PRO A 144 -12.04 -10.95 -7.73
C PRO A 144 -13.21 -11.36 -6.84
N GLN A 145 -14.02 -10.38 -6.43
CA GLN A 145 -15.25 -10.62 -5.68
C GLN A 145 -16.24 -11.42 -6.54
N LYS A 146 -16.89 -12.41 -5.91
CA LYS A 146 -17.71 -13.41 -6.64
C LYS A 146 -18.81 -12.81 -7.50
N ASP A 147 -19.45 -11.77 -7.00
CA ASP A 147 -20.60 -11.14 -7.63
C ASP A 147 -20.20 -9.98 -8.56
N GLY A 148 -18.88 -9.75 -8.73
CA GLY A 148 -18.36 -8.65 -9.54
C GLY A 148 -18.59 -7.28 -8.92
N GLU A 149 -18.92 -7.23 -7.63
CA GLU A 149 -19.16 -5.98 -6.91
C GLU A 149 -17.84 -5.31 -6.52
N TRP A 150 -17.72 -4.04 -6.88
CA TRP A 150 -16.60 -3.19 -6.49
C TRP A 150 -16.82 -2.59 -5.11
N GLU A 151 -15.77 -2.54 -4.31
CA GLU A 151 -15.75 -1.66 -3.13
C GLU A 151 -15.19 -0.31 -3.57
N LEU A 152 -16.06 0.73 -3.56
CA LEU A 152 -15.75 2.04 -4.15
C LEU A 152 -15.89 3.18 -3.15
N SER A 153 -15.00 4.18 -3.32
CA SER A 153 -15.01 5.45 -2.59
C SER A 153 -14.94 5.26 -1.07
N HIS A 154 -15.48 6.20 -0.30
CA HIS A 154 -15.43 6.23 1.15
C HIS A 154 -16.19 5.07 1.79
N GLN A 155 -15.46 4.21 2.54
CA GLN A 155 -16.00 3.02 3.20
C GLN A 155 -15.52 2.90 4.66
N PRO A 156 -16.37 2.44 5.56
CA PRO A 156 -15.97 2.14 6.93
C PRO A 156 -15.18 0.83 7.01
N ILE A 157 -14.11 0.84 7.79
CA ILE A 157 -13.29 -0.33 8.11
C ILE A 157 -13.42 -0.60 9.60
N GLN A 158 -13.98 -1.74 9.97
CA GLN A 158 -14.06 -2.19 11.34
C GLN A 158 -12.69 -2.68 11.81
N LEU A 159 -12.16 -2.10 12.87
CA LEU A 159 -10.83 -2.41 13.40
C LEU A 159 -10.85 -3.62 14.34
N SER A 160 -9.81 -4.45 14.24
CA SER A 160 -9.45 -5.39 15.29
C SER A 160 -8.86 -4.65 16.51
N GLU A 161 -8.63 -5.34 17.61
CA GLU A 161 -7.92 -4.77 18.75
C GLU A 161 -6.53 -4.28 18.35
N LEU A 162 -5.78 -5.11 17.60
CA LEU A 162 -4.48 -4.70 17.06
C LEU A 162 -4.61 -3.47 16.14
N GLY A 163 -5.64 -3.41 15.27
CA GLY A 163 -5.87 -2.26 14.40
C GLY A 163 -6.02 -0.97 15.19
N ARG A 164 -6.81 -0.98 16.27
CA ARG A 164 -6.94 0.19 17.17
C ARG A 164 -5.58 0.60 17.75
N ASN A 165 -4.81 -0.38 18.20
CA ASN A 165 -3.48 -0.12 18.77
C ASN A 165 -2.53 0.47 17.70
N LEU A 166 -2.47 -0.10 16.50
CA LEU A 166 -1.65 0.40 15.39
C LEU A 166 -1.96 1.86 15.05
N PHE A 167 -3.22 2.25 15.16
CA PHE A 167 -3.67 3.62 14.87
C PHE A 167 -3.70 4.53 16.11
N ASN A 168 -3.27 4.06 17.28
CA ASN A 168 -3.32 4.79 18.55
C ASN A 168 -4.72 5.29 18.90
N LEU A 169 -5.74 4.47 18.65
CA LEU A 169 -7.15 4.76 18.92
C LEU A 169 -7.59 4.13 20.24
N SER A 170 -8.55 4.78 20.89
CA SER A 170 -9.15 4.29 22.13
C SER A 170 -10.04 3.05 21.89
N GLU A 171 -10.40 2.36 22.96
CA GLU A 171 -11.30 1.19 22.89
C GLU A 171 -12.69 1.51 22.30
N THR A 172 -13.12 2.75 22.38
CA THR A 172 -14.41 3.21 21.84
C THR A 172 -14.39 3.53 20.36
N GLU A 173 -13.19 3.72 19.78
CA GLU A 173 -12.99 4.01 18.36
C GLU A 173 -12.77 2.72 17.59
N SER A 174 -13.85 2.13 17.13
CA SER A 174 -13.84 0.81 16.49
C SER A 174 -13.73 0.84 14.97
N LYS A 175 -13.76 2.01 14.35
CA LYS A 175 -13.78 2.18 12.89
C LYS A 175 -12.86 3.30 12.44
N ILE A 176 -12.31 3.12 11.23
CA ILE A 176 -11.74 4.19 10.42
C ILE A 176 -12.40 4.17 9.04
N HIS A 177 -12.19 5.22 8.25
CA HIS A 177 -12.73 5.32 6.90
C HIS A 177 -11.60 5.57 5.91
N LEU A 178 -11.59 4.81 4.82
CA LEU A 178 -10.69 5.02 3.68
C LEU A 178 -11.45 4.99 2.37
N HIS A 179 -10.87 5.58 1.33
CA HIS A 179 -11.36 5.40 -0.02
C HIS A 179 -10.93 4.04 -0.56
N GLN A 180 -11.88 3.33 -1.13
CA GLN A 180 -11.69 2.03 -1.78
C GLN A 180 -11.81 2.19 -3.29
N MET A 181 -11.09 1.34 -4.04
CA MET A 181 -11.15 1.30 -5.51
C MET A 181 -10.70 -0.09 -5.97
N HIS A 182 -11.41 -1.15 -5.57
CA HIS A 182 -11.00 -2.51 -5.88
C HIS A 182 -12.17 -3.47 -6.08
N LEU A 183 -11.95 -4.45 -6.94
CA LEU A 183 -12.76 -5.65 -7.13
C LEU A 183 -12.06 -6.86 -6.51
N ASP A 184 -10.74 -6.96 -6.74
CA ASP A 184 -9.91 -8.02 -6.17
C ASP A 184 -9.70 -7.81 -4.68
N HIS A 185 -9.62 -8.92 -3.94
CA HIS A 185 -9.34 -8.90 -2.51
C HIS A 185 -8.51 -10.11 -2.07
N VAL A 186 -7.86 -9.98 -0.94
CA VAL A 186 -7.21 -11.08 -0.24
C VAL A 186 -8.30 -11.90 0.47
N VAL A 187 -8.46 -13.17 0.07
CA VAL A 187 -9.51 -14.07 0.59
C VAL A 187 -9.24 -14.47 2.03
N ASN A 188 -7.99 -14.75 2.33
CA ASN A 188 -7.49 -15.13 3.66
C ASN A 188 -6.08 -14.58 3.84
N PRO A 189 -5.70 -14.17 5.06
CA PRO A 189 -4.37 -13.62 5.29
C PRO A 189 -3.28 -14.68 5.01
N PRO A 190 -2.03 -14.27 4.73
CA PRO A 190 -0.89 -15.18 4.72
C PRO A 190 -0.79 -15.94 6.04
N SER A 191 -0.28 -17.18 5.98
CA SER A 191 -0.07 -17.97 7.19
C SER A 191 1.22 -18.79 7.10
N THR A 192 1.71 -19.20 8.25
CA THR A 192 2.88 -20.09 8.36
C THR A 192 2.63 -21.49 7.80
N GLU A 193 1.37 -21.83 7.48
CA GLU A 193 0.97 -23.09 6.88
C GLU A 193 0.98 -23.03 5.35
N THR A 194 0.83 -21.83 4.78
CA THR A 194 0.73 -21.64 3.32
C THR A 194 2.05 -21.24 2.67
N THR A 195 3.08 -20.89 3.46
CA THR A 195 4.38 -20.49 2.96
C THR A 195 5.51 -20.76 3.95
N ASP A 196 6.70 -21.07 3.43
CA ASP A 196 7.94 -21.15 4.22
C ASP A 196 8.62 -19.77 4.38
N LEU A 197 8.09 -18.73 3.75
CA LEU A 197 8.64 -17.36 3.88
C LEU A 197 8.33 -16.73 5.23
N ILE A 198 7.32 -17.21 5.94
CA ILE A 198 6.93 -16.73 7.26
C ILE A 198 7.40 -17.76 8.30
N PRO A 199 8.31 -17.40 9.23
CA PRO A 199 8.76 -18.29 10.29
C PRO A 199 7.59 -18.81 11.13
N LYS A 200 7.64 -20.09 11.55
CA LYS A 200 6.52 -20.77 12.23
C LYS A 200 5.97 -20.08 13.49
N ASN A 201 6.78 -19.28 14.16
CA ASN A 201 6.38 -18.57 15.37
C ASN A 201 5.90 -17.13 15.10
N THR A 202 5.82 -16.74 13.85
CA THR A 202 5.41 -15.38 13.47
C THR A 202 3.89 -15.25 13.57
N LYS A 203 3.42 -14.23 14.27
CA LYS A 203 2.02 -13.85 14.29
C LYS A 203 1.70 -13.02 13.05
N VAL A 204 0.66 -13.40 12.33
CA VAL A 204 0.09 -12.65 11.21
C VAL A 204 -1.27 -12.13 11.65
N HIS A 205 -1.48 -10.83 11.55
CA HIS A 205 -2.68 -10.17 12.04
C HIS A 205 -3.42 -9.49 10.89
N VAL A 206 -4.75 -9.62 10.90
CA VAL A 206 -5.66 -8.75 10.13
C VAL A 206 -6.04 -7.59 11.02
N TRP A 207 -5.68 -6.36 10.63
CA TRP A 207 -5.94 -5.19 11.46
C TRP A 207 -7.34 -4.60 11.25
N GLY A 208 -8.02 -4.91 10.13
CA GLY A 208 -9.36 -4.40 9.84
C GLY A 208 -10.11 -5.20 8.79
N THR A 209 -11.43 -5.06 8.79
CA THR A 209 -12.38 -5.68 7.87
C THR A 209 -13.43 -4.68 7.42
N SER A 210 -13.98 -4.83 6.22
CA SER A 210 -15.21 -4.13 5.80
C SER A 210 -16.33 -5.15 5.59
N GLU A 211 -17.53 -4.67 5.31
CA GLU A 211 -18.66 -5.53 4.95
C GLU A 211 -18.36 -6.32 3.65
N HIS A 212 -17.63 -5.68 2.73
CA HIS A 212 -17.25 -6.23 1.43
C HIS A 212 -16.01 -7.12 1.53
N THR A 213 -15.03 -6.79 2.36
CA THR A 213 -13.70 -7.39 2.35
C THR A 213 -13.24 -7.81 3.74
N GLY A 214 -12.98 -9.11 3.91
CA GLY A 214 -12.56 -9.70 5.19
C GLY A 214 -11.12 -9.39 5.58
N VAL A 215 -10.26 -8.88 4.67
CA VAL A 215 -8.86 -8.55 4.92
C VAL A 215 -8.56 -7.17 4.37
N GLN A 216 -8.85 -6.13 5.15
CA GLN A 216 -8.55 -4.74 4.79
C GLN A 216 -7.08 -4.35 5.02
N GLY A 217 -6.34 -5.20 5.69
CA GLY A 217 -4.91 -5.09 5.78
C GLY A 217 -4.29 -6.12 6.71
N VAL A 218 -3.01 -6.37 6.47
CA VAL A 218 -2.21 -7.36 7.19
C VAL A 218 -1.05 -6.67 7.88
N TYR A 219 -0.77 -7.12 9.10
CA TYR A 219 0.37 -6.69 9.88
C TYR A 219 1.21 -7.91 10.32
N ILE A 220 2.52 -7.82 10.10
CA ILE A 220 3.54 -8.71 10.66
C ILE A 220 4.60 -7.82 11.30
N HIS A 221 4.82 -7.98 12.60
CA HIS A 221 5.76 -7.20 13.38
C HIS A 221 7.12 -7.03 12.68
N LYS A 222 7.59 -5.80 12.56
CA LYS A 222 8.85 -5.40 11.90
C LYS A 222 8.99 -5.77 10.42
N ARG A 223 7.99 -6.36 9.78
CA ARG A 223 8.13 -6.87 8.41
C ARG A 223 7.09 -6.35 7.43
N LEU A 224 5.82 -6.29 7.82
CA LEU A 224 4.73 -6.01 6.90
C LEU A 224 3.63 -5.17 7.54
N PHE A 225 3.24 -4.11 6.85
CA PHE A 225 2.02 -3.37 7.15
C PHE A 225 1.32 -3.00 5.84
N THR A 226 0.21 -3.62 5.52
CA THR A 226 -0.51 -3.39 4.26
C THR A 226 -1.89 -2.81 4.47
N THR A 227 -2.44 -2.15 3.44
CA THR A 227 -3.82 -1.65 3.42
C THR A 227 -4.46 -1.88 2.06
N GLN A 228 -5.71 -2.40 2.06
CA GLN A 228 -6.50 -2.54 0.84
C GLN A 228 -7.05 -1.18 0.39
N GLY A 229 -7.49 -0.37 1.34
CA GLY A 229 -7.95 0.99 1.06
C GLY A 229 -6.79 1.96 0.82
N HIS A 230 -7.09 3.03 0.10
CA HIS A 230 -6.16 4.08 -0.28
C HIS A 230 -6.10 5.16 0.80
N MET A 231 -4.92 5.33 1.40
CA MET A 231 -4.68 6.41 2.36
C MET A 231 -4.39 7.76 1.67
N GLU A 232 -3.98 7.71 0.41
CA GLU A 232 -3.54 8.85 -0.39
C GLU A 232 -4.63 9.51 -1.23
N PHE A 233 -5.81 8.88 -1.35
CA PHE A 233 -6.86 9.39 -2.21
C PHE A 233 -7.59 10.58 -1.57
N ASP A 234 -7.58 11.70 -2.28
CA ASP A 234 -8.45 12.82 -2.04
C ASP A 234 -9.65 12.81 -3.01
N GLU A 235 -10.53 13.80 -2.92
CA GLU A 235 -11.70 13.95 -3.79
C GLU A 235 -11.33 13.91 -5.28
N ALA A 236 -10.28 14.62 -5.67
CA ALA A 236 -9.88 14.72 -7.07
C ALA A 236 -9.35 13.39 -7.59
N LEU A 237 -8.52 12.69 -6.79
CA LEU A 237 -8.02 11.35 -7.12
C LEU A 237 -9.16 10.33 -7.24
N VAL A 238 -10.10 10.33 -6.29
CA VAL A 238 -11.26 9.42 -6.33
C VAL A 238 -12.06 9.63 -7.62
N LYS A 239 -12.42 10.87 -7.94
CA LYS A 239 -13.22 11.18 -9.14
C LYS A 239 -12.50 10.77 -10.43
N ARG A 240 -11.22 11.10 -10.56
CA ARG A 240 -10.40 10.74 -11.73
C ARG A 240 -10.25 9.22 -11.89
N GLN A 241 -10.05 8.50 -10.78
CA GLN A 241 -10.00 7.04 -10.84
C GLN A 241 -11.35 6.43 -11.24
N LEU A 242 -12.47 6.96 -10.77
CA LEU A 242 -13.80 6.53 -11.19
C LEU A 242 -14.03 6.79 -12.70
N GLU A 243 -13.60 7.94 -13.21
CA GLU A 243 -13.66 8.26 -14.65
C GLU A 243 -12.87 7.22 -15.47
N MET A 244 -11.63 6.93 -15.10
CA MET A 244 -10.80 5.91 -15.77
C MET A 244 -11.47 4.51 -15.75
N ARG A 245 -12.10 4.13 -14.63
CA ARG A 245 -12.82 2.84 -14.52
C ARG A 245 -14.08 2.79 -15.38
N VAL A 246 -14.79 3.90 -15.52
CA VAL A 246 -15.93 4.01 -16.43
C VAL A 246 -15.49 3.95 -17.89
N GLU A 247 -14.40 4.64 -18.25
CA GLU A 247 -13.84 4.64 -19.60
C GLU A 247 -13.35 3.26 -20.03
N SER A 248 -12.73 2.52 -19.13
CA SER A 248 -12.30 1.13 -19.35
C SER A 248 -13.46 0.13 -19.36
N GLY A 249 -14.68 0.55 -18.95
CA GLY A 249 -15.84 -0.32 -18.82
C GLY A 249 -15.84 -1.23 -17.60
N SER A 250 -14.87 -1.05 -16.66
CA SER A 250 -14.73 -1.88 -15.47
C SER A 250 -15.77 -1.55 -14.40
N VAL A 251 -16.24 -0.30 -14.34
CA VAL A 251 -17.27 0.18 -13.41
C VAL A 251 -18.41 0.82 -14.20
N SER A 252 -19.66 0.55 -13.80
CA SER A 252 -20.82 1.19 -14.45
C SER A 252 -20.87 2.68 -14.11
N LYS A 253 -21.44 3.50 -15.04
CA LYS A 253 -21.68 4.93 -14.76
C LYS A 253 -22.55 5.17 -13.54
N LYS A 254 -23.49 4.25 -13.26
CA LYS A 254 -24.35 4.34 -12.08
C LYS A 254 -23.55 4.21 -10.81
N ASP A 255 -22.76 3.14 -10.70
CA ASP A 255 -21.95 2.86 -9.49
C ASP A 255 -20.88 3.92 -9.28
N ALA A 256 -20.27 4.42 -10.38
CA ALA A 256 -19.31 5.51 -10.31
C ALA A 256 -19.94 6.82 -9.82
N ASN A 257 -21.16 7.16 -10.26
CA ASN A 257 -21.85 8.36 -9.78
C ASN A 257 -22.21 8.24 -8.30
N GLU A 258 -22.74 7.09 -7.85
CA GLU A 258 -23.03 6.83 -6.44
C GLU A 258 -21.76 6.87 -5.57
N ALA A 259 -20.62 6.38 -6.08
CA ALA A 259 -19.34 6.46 -5.41
C ALA A 259 -18.80 7.89 -5.32
N ALA A 260 -18.97 8.69 -6.40
CA ALA A 260 -18.52 10.07 -6.47
C ALA A 260 -19.22 10.99 -5.45
N GLU A 261 -20.44 10.67 -5.04
CA GLU A 261 -21.17 11.41 -3.99
C GLU A 261 -20.46 11.38 -2.62
N ARG A 262 -19.56 10.42 -2.41
CA ARG A 262 -18.79 10.25 -1.17
C ARG A 262 -17.30 10.59 -1.32
N ALA A 263 -16.90 11.13 -2.47
CA ALA A 263 -15.48 11.38 -2.77
C ALA A 263 -14.87 12.49 -1.88
N ASP A 264 -15.69 13.45 -1.45
CA ASP A 264 -15.30 14.58 -0.58
C ASP A 264 -15.45 14.29 0.92
N TRP A 265 -15.89 13.08 1.29
CA TRP A 265 -16.07 12.75 2.70
C TRP A 265 -14.72 12.61 3.40
N MET A 266 -14.67 13.13 4.64
CA MET A 266 -13.48 13.06 5.48
C MET A 266 -13.08 11.61 5.73
N HIS A 267 -11.83 11.28 5.49
CA HIS A 267 -11.27 9.95 5.67
C HIS A 267 -10.00 9.96 6.53
N ASP A 268 -9.60 8.79 7.02
CA ASP A 268 -8.53 8.62 8.00
C ASP A 268 -7.16 8.31 7.34
N GLY A 269 -6.96 8.70 6.08
CA GLY A 269 -5.73 8.40 5.35
C GLY A 269 -4.47 8.94 6.01
N LEU A 270 -4.52 10.14 6.60
CA LEU A 270 -3.39 10.69 7.35
C LEU A 270 -3.07 9.87 8.60
N LEU A 271 -4.08 9.36 9.30
CA LEU A 271 -3.92 8.49 10.47
C LEU A 271 -3.21 7.17 10.08
N VAL A 272 -3.63 6.57 8.96
CA VAL A 272 -2.97 5.37 8.43
C VAL A 272 -1.53 5.68 8.02
N ALA A 273 -1.28 6.78 7.33
CA ALA A 273 0.07 7.20 6.96
C ALA A 273 0.98 7.42 8.18
N GLN A 274 0.45 7.97 9.28
CA GLN A 274 1.18 8.10 10.55
C GLN A 274 1.56 6.72 11.13
N ALA A 275 0.66 5.76 11.11
CA ALA A 275 0.93 4.40 11.58
C ALA A 275 1.97 3.69 10.71
N VAL A 276 1.87 3.80 9.38
CA VAL A 276 2.85 3.26 8.44
C VAL A 276 4.23 3.88 8.64
N LEU A 277 4.30 5.19 8.88
CA LEU A 277 5.58 5.87 9.11
C LEU A 277 6.21 5.45 10.45
N ARG A 278 5.43 5.33 11.54
CA ARG A 278 5.92 4.77 12.82
C ARG A 278 6.45 3.35 12.63
N PHE A 279 5.69 2.51 11.91
CA PHE A 279 6.15 1.17 11.56
C PHE A 279 7.49 1.19 10.82
N PHE A 280 7.71 2.08 9.86
CA PHE A 280 8.99 2.21 9.17
C PHE A 280 10.14 2.65 10.09
N HIS A 281 9.88 3.49 11.07
CA HIS A 281 10.85 3.93 12.07
C HIS A 281 11.11 2.90 13.19
N GLY A 282 10.38 1.77 13.20
CA GLY A 282 10.55 0.73 14.22
C GLY A 282 9.82 1.03 15.53
N ASP A 283 8.90 1.96 15.53
CA ASP A 283 8.03 2.28 16.67
C ASP A 283 6.79 1.38 16.68
N ASP A 284 7.04 0.07 16.60
CA ASP A 284 6.03 -0.98 16.59
C ASP A 284 6.29 -2.10 17.62
N ASP A 285 7.25 -1.92 18.53
CA ASP A 285 7.59 -2.91 19.57
C ASP A 285 6.51 -3.06 20.66
N ILE A 286 5.59 -2.11 20.75
CA ILE A 286 4.49 -2.13 21.74
C ILE A 286 3.32 -3.04 21.35
N TYR A 287 3.35 -3.63 20.18
CA TYR A 287 2.24 -4.44 19.62
C TYR A 287 2.54 -5.96 19.59
N THR A 288 3.53 -6.41 20.34
CA THR A 288 3.96 -7.82 20.39
C THR A 288 3.27 -8.63 21.47
#